data_9e8b39e1ef77e7a05e7a8a38f4acd186
#
_entry.id   9e8b39e1ef77e7a05e7a8a38f4acd186
#
_cell.length_a   1.000
_cell.length_b   1.000
_cell.length_c   1.000
_cell.angle_alpha   90.00
_cell.angle_beta   90.00
_cell.angle_gamma   90.00
#
_symmetry.space_group_name_H-M   'P 1'
#
loop_
_entity.id
_entity.type
_entity.pdbx_description
1 polymer ?
#
loop_
_entity_poly.entity_id
_entity_poly.type
_entity_poly.pdbx_seq_one_letter_code
_entity_poly.pdbx_strand_id
1 'polypeptide(L)'
;MQIPAVILQVNLQYLGNHFFIREELHMESSCEEIIRLANKVLDGGEITREEAGRLIRTKDEDTMLLLAMADKIRQKYNGNAVDFCAIINARSGHCQEDCKFCAQSGHYRTGATTYRLLPEDQILAAAKKAKDAGAVRFSLVTSGRNQDNPNEFEEIIDVVKKIHDQVGIDVCCSLGLITEEQAIRLREAGITRIHCNIETSPSYFPEICTTHTMEDKEDIIQTAQKAGIRVCSGGIIGLGEDLDQRVEMAFHLKKLHIDSVPLNILNPVEGTPFYTNERLAPLEVLRTFAVFRFVLPKALIRTAGGREVNLRSLQAHALSGGLNGIMVGGYLTTGGRNPREDLTMVNDLGRSRTQPQL
;
A
#
# COMPACT_ATOMS: atom_id res chain seq x y z
N MET A 1 34.93 15.54 -7.30
CA MET A 1 34.49 15.88 -8.66
C MET A 1 33.45 16.97 -8.49
N GLN A 2 33.82 18.24 -8.76
CA GLN A 2 32.98 19.41 -8.56
C GLN A 2 31.82 19.43 -9.57
N ILE A 3 30.60 19.61 -9.06
CA ILE A 3 29.41 19.85 -9.87
C ILE A 3 29.52 21.24 -10.47
N PRO A 4 29.33 21.45 -11.79
CA PRO A 4 29.46 22.77 -12.39
C PRO A 4 28.31 23.68 -11.89
N ALA A 5 28.72 24.89 -11.58
CA ALA A 5 27.84 25.99 -11.21
C ALA A 5 26.82 26.28 -12.34
N VAL A 6 25.61 26.60 -11.92
CA VAL A 6 24.55 27.13 -12.78
C VAL A 6 25.11 28.32 -13.58
N ILE A 7 25.22 28.18 -14.89
CA ILE A 7 25.63 29.25 -15.76
C ILE A 7 24.42 30.17 -15.97
N LEU A 8 24.42 31.31 -15.26
CA LEU A 8 23.55 32.44 -15.61
C LEU A 8 23.99 33.01 -16.98
N GLN A 9 23.25 32.71 -18.04
CA GLN A 9 23.39 33.44 -19.29
C GLN A 9 22.58 34.72 -19.20
N VAL A 10 23.28 35.84 -19.06
CA VAL A 10 22.70 37.18 -19.13
C VAL A 10 22.70 37.61 -20.58
N ASN A 11 21.55 37.67 -21.24
CA ASN A 11 21.40 38.31 -22.54
C ASN A 11 21.14 39.82 -22.37
N LEU A 12 22.13 40.64 -22.73
CA LEU A 12 22.03 42.08 -22.73
C LEU A 12 21.46 42.57 -24.08
N GLN A 13 20.22 43.03 -24.11
CA GLN A 13 19.67 43.78 -25.25
C GLN A 13 19.67 45.29 -24.95
N TYR A 14 20.36 46.06 -25.79
CA TYR A 14 20.42 47.52 -25.73
C TYR A 14 19.17 48.11 -26.38
N LEU A 15 18.33 48.79 -25.64
CA LEU A 15 17.29 49.66 -26.13
C LEU A 15 17.19 50.90 -25.23
N GLY A 16 17.85 52.02 -25.68
CA GLY A 16 17.75 53.33 -25.05
C GLY A 16 18.16 53.33 -23.56
N ASN A 17 18.53 54.44 -22.97
CA ASN A 17 19.14 54.66 -21.65
C ASN A 17 18.54 53.95 -20.39
N HIS A 18 17.87 52.78 -20.55
CA HIS A 18 17.41 51.95 -19.45
C HIS A 18 17.90 50.51 -19.63
N PHE A 19 18.72 50.06 -18.69
CA PHE A 19 19.10 48.66 -18.56
C PHE A 19 17.94 47.88 -17.95
N PHE A 20 17.30 46.96 -18.69
CA PHE A 20 16.43 45.95 -18.12
C PHE A 20 17.21 44.64 -18.05
N ILE A 21 17.49 44.18 -16.84
CA ILE A 21 17.93 42.82 -16.61
C ILE A 21 16.65 41.93 -16.64
N ARG A 22 16.48 41.18 -17.73
CA ARG A 22 15.47 40.16 -17.81
C ARG A 22 16.08 38.91 -17.18
N GLU A 23 15.77 38.63 -15.94
CA GLU A 23 15.97 37.30 -15.37
C GLU A 23 15.03 36.36 -16.13
N GLU A 24 15.53 35.58 -17.09
CA GLU A 24 14.85 34.37 -17.54
C GLU A 24 14.93 33.35 -16.40
N LEU A 25 13.89 33.30 -15.60
CA LEU A 25 13.66 32.18 -14.73
C LEU A 25 13.58 30.91 -15.60
N HIS A 26 14.70 30.18 -15.70
CA HIS A 26 14.67 28.83 -16.26
C HIS A 26 13.74 28.02 -15.38
N MET A 27 12.51 27.80 -15.80
CA MET A 27 11.65 26.81 -15.19
C MET A 27 12.33 25.44 -15.38
N GLU A 28 12.68 24.81 -14.27
CA GLU A 28 13.24 23.46 -14.22
C GLU A 28 12.34 22.52 -15.04
N SER A 29 12.92 21.72 -15.93
CA SER A 29 12.14 20.73 -16.69
C SER A 29 11.64 19.64 -15.75
N SER A 30 10.52 18.99 -16.10
CA SER A 30 9.96 17.87 -15.35
C SER A 30 11.01 16.78 -15.07
N CYS A 31 11.86 16.48 -16.05
CA CYS A 31 12.94 15.49 -15.91
C CYS A 31 14.01 15.92 -14.89
N GLU A 32 14.44 17.17 -14.93
CA GLU A 32 15.42 17.71 -13.99
C GLU A 32 14.88 17.69 -12.56
N GLU A 33 13.63 18.09 -12.39
CA GLU A 33 12.96 18.07 -11.09
C GLU A 33 12.86 16.63 -10.51
N ILE A 34 12.44 15.66 -11.33
CA ILE A 34 12.37 14.24 -10.90
C ILE A 34 13.74 13.76 -10.41
N ILE A 35 14.80 14.04 -11.17
CA ILE A 35 16.18 13.63 -10.81
C ILE A 35 16.64 14.34 -9.53
N ARG A 36 16.42 15.64 -9.42
CA ARG A 36 16.79 16.43 -8.24
C ARG A 36 16.10 15.94 -6.99
N LEU A 37 14.79 15.70 -7.04
CA LEU A 37 14.01 15.20 -5.91
C LEU A 37 14.40 13.78 -5.51
N ALA A 38 14.71 12.92 -6.48
CA ALA A 38 15.22 11.59 -6.20
C ALA A 38 16.59 11.65 -5.49
N ASN A 39 17.52 12.49 -5.96
CA ASN A 39 18.81 12.68 -5.32
C ASN A 39 18.64 13.24 -3.90
N LYS A 40 17.73 14.20 -3.68
CA LYS A 40 17.40 14.69 -2.34
C LYS A 40 17.04 13.54 -1.39
N VAL A 41 16.16 12.62 -1.82
CA VAL A 41 15.78 11.45 -1.02
C VAL A 41 16.94 10.45 -0.88
N LEU A 42 17.69 10.21 -1.96
CA LEU A 42 18.87 9.34 -1.93
C LEU A 42 19.93 9.86 -0.95
N ASP A 43 20.09 11.18 -0.81
CA ASP A 43 21.02 11.80 0.15
C ASP A 43 20.48 11.86 1.59
N GLY A 44 19.30 11.29 1.83
CA GLY A 44 18.68 11.19 3.15
C GLY A 44 17.74 12.35 3.49
N GLY A 45 17.52 13.27 2.56
CA GLY A 45 16.50 14.32 2.68
C GLY A 45 15.08 13.80 2.45
N GLU A 46 14.11 14.67 2.70
CA GLU A 46 12.68 14.37 2.53
C GLU A 46 12.04 15.33 1.55
N ILE A 47 11.10 14.84 0.73
CA ILE A 47 10.30 15.71 -0.13
C ILE A 47 9.14 16.33 0.65
N THR A 48 8.71 17.52 0.21
CA THR A 48 7.52 18.20 0.78
C THR A 48 6.24 17.72 0.10
N ARG A 49 5.07 18.13 0.64
CA ARG A 49 3.77 17.84 0.00
C ARG A 49 3.67 18.46 -1.40
N GLU A 50 4.16 19.69 -1.56
CA GLU A 50 4.16 20.41 -2.84
C GLU A 50 5.06 19.70 -3.87
N GLU A 51 6.24 19.24 -3.45
CA GLU A 51 7.16 18.47 -4.29
C GLU A 51 6.50 17.14 -4.72
N ALA A 52 5.87 16.41 -3.80
CA ALA A 52 5.12 15.20 -4.10
C ALA A 52 3.90 15.46 -5.01
N GLY A 53 3.21 16.59 -4.81
CA GLY A 53 2.11 17.06 -5.64
C GLY A 53 2.51 17.34 -7.08
N ARG A 54 3.74 17.81 -7.31
CA ARG A 54 4.29 17.94 -8.66
C ARG A 54 4.67 16.60 -9.26
N LEU A 55 5.33 15.72 -8.50
CA LEU A 55 5.70 14.37 -8.97
C LEU A 55 4.49 13.54 -9.38
N ILE A 56 3.38 13.58 -8.63
CA ILE A 56 2.20 12.78 -8.95
C ILE A 56 1.51 13.25 -10.25
N ARG A 57 1.75 14.51 -10.66
CA ARG A 57 1.27 15.11 -11.89
C ARG A 57 2.24 15.01 -13.08
N THR A 58 3.31 14.24 -12.92
CA THR A 58 4.24 13.92 -14.01
C THR A 58 3.47 13.45 -15.23
N LYS A 59 3.82 13.98 -16.41
CA LYS A 59 3.18 13.59 -17.67
C LYS A 59 3.51 12.14 -18.04
N ASP A 60 2.69 11.56 -18.91
CA ASP A 60 2.86 10.16 -19.34
C ASP A 60 4.25 9.89 -19.95
N GLU A 61 4.78 10.85 -20.73
CA GLU A 61 6.10 10.78 -21.37
C GLU A 61 7.26 10.67 -20.38
N ASP A 62 7.14 11.29 -19.19
CA ASP A 62 8.18 11.28 -18.15
C ASP A 62 7.93 10.22 -17.07
N THR A 63 6.82 9.49 -17.13
CA THR A 63 6.45 8.51 -16.11
C THR A 63 7.55 7.45 -15.92
N MET A 64 8.15 6.95 -17.00
CA MET A 64 9.19 5.92 -16.88
C MET A 64 10.45 6.42 -16.17
N LEU A 65 10.80 7.70 -16.32
CA LEU A 65 11.89 8.31 -15.55
C LEU A 65 11.54 8.37 -14.05
N LEU A 66 10.31 8.77 -13.72
CA LEU A 66 9.83 8.79 -12.32
C LEU A 66 9.90 7.39 -11.69
N LEU A 67 9.46 6.33 -12.42
CA LEU A 67 9.56 4.95 -11.96
C LEU A 67 11.01 4.51 -11.76
N ALA A 68 11.91 4.82 -12.69
CA ALA A 68 13.32 4.48 -12.59
C ALA A 68 13.97 5.13 -11.35
N MET A 69 13.64 6.37 -11.06
CA MET A 69 14.15 7.08 -9.89
C MET A 69 13.56 6.57 -8.58
N ALA A 70 12.26 6.21 -8.56
CA ALA A 70 11.64 5.52 -7.43
C ALA A 70 12.30 4.15 -7.15
N ASP A 71 12.68 3.43 -8.21
CA ASP A 71 13.40 2.17 -8.06
C ASP A 71 14.83 2.36 -7.50
N LYS A 72 15.52 3.43 -7.85
CA LYS A 72 16.82 3.78 -7.23
C LYS A 72 16.68 4.04 -5.72
N ILE A 73 15.61 4.73 -5.31
CA ILE A 73 15.31 4.93 -3.89
C ILE A 73 15.05 3.58 -3.21
N ARG A 74 14.22 2.72 -3.79
CA ARG A 74 13.97 1.37 -3.28
C ARG A 74 15.27 0.57 -3.18
N GLN A 75 16.10 0.56 -4.22
CA GLN A 75 17.38 -0.17 -4.20
C GLN A 75 18.25 0.25 -3.02
N LYS A 76 18.36 1.55 -2.76
CA LYS A 76 19.18 2.08 -1.66
C LYS A 76 18.65 1.65 -0.29
N TYR A 77 17.35 1.77 -0.05
CA TYR A 77 16.77 1.60 1.29
C TYR A 77 16.20 0.21 1.58
N ASN A 78 15.86 -0.56 0.55
CA ASN A 78 15.15 -1.84 0.70
C ASN A 78 15.85 -3.02 0.00
N GLY A 79 16.96 -2.78 -0.71
CA GLY A 79 17.67 -3.83 -1.42
C GLY A 79 16.87 -4.48 -2.54
N ASN A 80 17.21 -5.71 -2.92
CA ASN A 80 16.65 -6.38 -4.11
C ASN A 80 15.55 -7.41 -3.81
N ALA A 81 15.22 -7.60 -2.53
CA ALA A 81 14.22 -8.58 -2.12
C ALA A 81 12.78 -8.10 -2.40
N VAL A 82 11.89 -9.03 -2.72
CA VAL A 82 10.45 -8.81 -2.87
C VAL A 82 9.70 -9.63 -1.81
N ASP A 83 8.95 -8.95 -0.96
CA ASP A 83 8.10 -9.55 0.07
C ASP A 83 6.82 -10.12 -0.56
N PHE A 84 6.58 -11.42 -0.37
CA PHE A 84 5.37 -12.09 -0.79
C PHE A 84 4.46 -12.26 0.42
N CYS A 85 3.25 -11.67 0.36
CA CYS A 85 2.23 -11.77 1.38
C CYS A 85 1.00 -12.48 0.81
N ALA A 86 0.44 -13.42 1.57
CA ALA A 86 -0.82 -14.08 1.23
C ALA A 86 -1.87 -13.83 2.32
N ILE A 87 -3.14 -13.90 1.95
CA ILE A 87 -4.26 -13.69 2.89
C ILE A 87 -5.27 -14.82 2.79
N ILE A 88 -6.02 -15.01 3.88
CA ILE A 88 -7.24 -15.82 3.89
C ILE A 88 -8.40 -14.94 4.38
N ASN A 89 -9.53 -15.01 3.69
CA ASN A 89 -10.80 -14.47 4.19
C ASN A 89 -11.36 -15.50 5.18
N ALA A 90 -10.97 -15.40 6.46
CA ALA A 90 -11.28 -16.41 7.46
C ALA A 90 -12.74 -16.34 7.97
N ARG A 91 -13.37 -15.16 7.88
CA ARG A 91 -14.82 -14.95 8.09
C ARG A 91 -15.29 -13.94 7.05
N SER A 92 -16.42 -14.19 6.39
CA SER A 92 -16.89 -13.40 5.25
C SER A 92 -18.33 -12.92 5.39
N GLY A 93 -18.57 -11.69 4.95
CA GLY A 93 -19.91 -11.08 4.87
C GLY A 93 -20.42 -10.55 6.20
N HIS A 94 -21.65 -10.02 6.20
CA HIS A 94 -22.35 -9.45 7.36
C HIS A 94 -21.57 -8.41 8.16
N CYS A 95 -20.64 -7.67 7.53
CA CYS A 95 -19.92 -6.60 8.19
C CYS A 95 -20.88 -5.44 8.51
N GLN A 96 -20.82 -4.93 9.74
CA GLN A 96 -21.67 -3.82 10.20
C GLN A 96 -21.22 -2.47 9.63
N GLU A 97 -20.05 -2.42 8.97
CA GLU A 97 -19.52 -1.20 8.40
C GLU A 97 -20.07 -0.93 6.99
N ASP A 98 -20.29 0.34 6.68
CA ASP A 98 -20.87 0.79 5.41
C ASP A 98 -19.83 1.24 4.37
N CYS A 99 -18.58 0.75 4.47
CA CYS A 99 -17.51 1.10 3.52
C CYS A 99 -17.99 0.90 2.08
N LYS A 100 -18.11 1.99 1.31
CA LYS A 100 -18.76 2.04 -0.01
C LYS A 100 -18.10 1.18 -1.10
N PHE A 101 -16.86 0.74 -0.87
CA PHE A 101 -16.11 -0.15 -1.78
C PHE A 101 -16.19 -1.63 -1.39
N CYS A 102 -16.69 -1.95 -0.19
CA CYS A 102 -16.50 -3.28 0.39
C CYS A 102 -17.62 -4.24 0.02
N ALA A 103 -17.26 -5.33 -0.67
CA ALA A 103 -18.19 -6.39 -1.02
C ALA A 103 -18.75 -7.17 0.19
N GLN A 104 -18.09 -7.09 1.36
CA GLN A 104 -18.49 -7.81 2.58
C GLN A 104 -19.39 -6.99 3.50
N SER A 105 -19.69 -5.72 3.14
CA SER A 105 -20.59 -4.87 3.91
C SER A 105 -22.00 -5.47 3.96
N GLY A 106 -22.62 -5.53 5.14
CA GLY A 106 -24.01 -5.94 5.31
C GLY A 106 -25.02 -4.89 4.81
N HIS A 107 -24.55 -3.69 4.48
CA HIS A 107 -25.37 -2.59 3.93
C HIS A 107 -25.65 -2.76 2.42
N TYR A 108 -24.88 -3.62 1.72
CA TYR A 108 -24.96 -3.76 0.26
C TYR A 108 -25.27 -5.19 -0.17
N ARG A 109 -25.89 -5.34 -1.35
CA ARG A 109 -26.20 -6.65 -1.96
C ARG A 109 -25.17 -6.97 -3.06
N THR A 110 -24.05 -7.53 -2.69
CA THR A 110 -22.92 -7.74 -3.59
C THR A 110 -22.78 -9.17 -4.11
N GLY A 111 -23.57 -10.11 -3.63
CA GLY A 111 -23.40 -11.54 -3.95
C GLY A 111 -22.15 -12.17 -3.34
N ALA A 112 -21.41 -11.49 -2.47
CA ALA A 112 -20.25 -12.06 -1.79
C ALA A 112 -20.68 -13.26 -0.91
N THR A 113 -19.94 -14.36 -0.99
CA THR A 113 -20.18 -15.55 -0.15
C THR A 113 -20.04 -15.21 1.31
N THR A 114 -21.02 -15.62 2.11
CA THR A 114 -21.09 -15.35 3.56
C THR A 114 -20.86 -16.64 4.34
N TYR A 115 -19.95 -16.59 5.31
CA TYR A 115 -19.67 -17.70 6.23
C TYR A 115 -19.07 -17.18 7.54
N ARG A 116 -19.23 -17.98 8.60
CA ARG A 116 -18.61 -17.76 9.91
C ARG A 116 -17.11 -18.03 9.82
N LEU A 117 -16.41 -17.97 10.98
CA LEU A 117 -15.01 -18.35 11.02
C LEU A 117 -14.81 -19.74 10.40
N LEU A 118 -13.87 -19.84 9.47
CA LEU A 118 -13.52 -21.10 8.82
C LEU A 118 -12.98 -22.10 9.86
N PRO A 119 -13.22 -23.43 9.69
CA PRO A 119 -12.61 -24.44 10.49
C PRO A 119 -11.08 -24.33 10.53
N GLU A 120 -10.49 -24.62 11.66
CA GLU A 120 -9.04 -24.52 11.91
C GLU A 120 -8.20 -25.25 10.86
N ASP A 121 -8.59 -26.48 10.51
CA ASP A 121 -7.91 -27.31 9.52
C ASP A 121 -7.83 -26.64 8.14
N GLN A 122 -8.88 -25.91 7.74
CA GLN A 122 -8.90 -25.15 6.49
C GLN A 122 -7.95 -23.95 6.55
N ILE A 123 -7.90 -23.23 7.68
CA ILE A 123 -6.98 -22.10 7.85
C ILE A 123 -5.53 -22.59 7.85
N LEU A 124 -5.22 -23.69 8.56
CA LEU A 124 -3.88 -24.29 8.57
C LEU A 124 -3.46 -24.78 7.18
N ALA A 125 -4.36 -25.42 6.44
CA ALA A 125 -4.10 -25.86 5.07
C ALA A 125 -3.81 -24.66 4.13
N ALA A 126 -4.56 -23.57 4.29
CA ALA A 126 -4.33 -22.34 3.52
C ALA A 126 -2.97 -21.70 3.88
N ALA A 127 -2.61 -21.65 5.15
CA ALA A 127 -1.31 -21.12 5.59
C ALA A 127 -0.14 -21.95 5.02
N LYS A 128 -0.25 -23.28 5.04
CA LYS A 128 0.74 -24.18 4.44
C LYS A 128 0.85 -23.96 2.94
N LYS A 129 -0.28 -23.88 2.23
CA LYS A 129 -0.31 -23.58 0.78
C LYS A 129 0.35 -22.23 0.46
N ALA A 130 0.10 -21.21 1.29
CA ALA A 130 0.73 -19.91 1.13
C ALA A 130 2.26 -19.98 1.29
N LYS A 131 2.75 -20.68 2.31
CA LYS A 131 4.19 -20.92 2.53
C LYS A 131 4.81 -21.66 1.35
N ASP A 132 4.19 -22.73 0.88
CA ASP A 132 4.65 -23.54 -0.26
C ASP A 132 4.68 -22.71 -1.56
N ALA A 133 3.75 -21.75 -1.72
CA ALA A 133 3.74 -20.77 -2.80
C ALA A 133 4.82 -19.66 -2.64
N GLY A 134 5.52 -19.67 -1.50
CA GLY A 134 6.63 -18.78 -1.18
C GLY A 134 6.25 -17.48 -0.51
N ALA A 135 5.06 -17.36 0.03
CA ALA A 135 4.74 -16.26 0.93
C ALA A 135 5.61 -16.34 2.20
N VAL A 136 6.13 -15.20 2.61
CA VAL A 136 6.85 -15.04 3.89
C VAL A 136 5.92 -14.62 5.02
N ARG A 137 4.71 -14.18 4.66
CA ARG A 137 3.68 -13.74 5.60
C ARG A 137 2.29 -14.22 5.17
N PHE A 138 1.50 -14.64 6.14
CA PHE A 138 0.11 -15.05 5.96
C PHE A 138 -0.81 -14.23 6.86
N SER A 139 -1.86 -13.64 6.29
CA SER A 139 -2.78 -12.79 7.02
C SER A 139 -4.16 -13.43 7.19
N LEU A 140 -4.60 -13.53 8.44
CA LEU A 140 -5.99 -13.86 8.81
C LEU A 140 -6.84 -12.59 8.70
N VAL A 141 -7.87 -12.61 7.86
CA VAL A 141 -8.79 -11.49 7.71
C VAL A 141 -10.20 -11.94 8.07
N THR A 142 -10.86 -11.20 8.95
CA THR A 142 -12.28 -11.41 9.30
C THR A 142 -13.11 -10.20 8.91
N SER A 143 -14.28 -10.45 8.33
CA SER A 143 -15.30 -9.39 8.18
C SER A 143 -15.85 -9.03 9.57
N GLY A 144 -16.40 -7.82 9.71
CA GLY A 144 -17.01 -7.33 10.94
C GLY A 144 -16.27 -6.16 11.56
N ARG A 145 -16.99 -5.40 12.39
CA ARG A 145 -16.49 -4.18 13.04
C ARG A 145 -15.41 -4.52 14.08
N ASN A 146 -15.62 -5.56 14.86
CA ASN A 146 -14.78 -5.94 16.00
C ASN A 146 -14.83 -7.46 16.26
N GLN A 147 -14.18 -7.89 17.33
CA GLN A 147 -14.16 -9.28 17.81
C GLN A 147 -14.90 -9.40 19.15
N ASP A 148 -16.23 -9.17 19.13
CA ASP A 148 -17.06 -9.19 20.35
C ASP A 148 -17.40 -10.60 20.83
N ASN A 149 -17.24 -11.63 19.99
CA ASN A 149 -17.46 -13.01 20.39
C ASN A 149 -16.20 -13.58 21.05
N PRO A 150 -16.18 -13.76 22.39
CA PRO A 150 -14.99 -14.25 23.08
C PRO A 150 -14.55 -15.66 22.61
N ASN A 151 -15.49 -16.54 22.31
CA ASN A 151 -15.17 -17.89 21.86
C ASN A 151 -14.48 -17.88 20.49
N GLU A 152 -14.99 -17.07 19.56
CA GLU A 152 -14.37 -16.92 18.25
C GLU A 152 -12.99 -16.27 18.34
N PHE A 153 -12.80 -15.34 19.28
CA PHE A 153 -11.49 -14.75 19.50
C PHE A 153 -10.49 -15.77 20.05
N GLU A 154 -10.91 -16.67 20.96
CA GLU A 154 -10.07 -17.79 21.41
C GLU A 154 -9.69 -18.74 20.26
N GLU A 155 -10.65 -19.09 19.39
CA GLU A 155 -10.38 -19.90 18.20
C GLU A 155 -9.34 -19.24 17.28
N ILE A 156 -9.39 -17.89 17.12
CA ILE A 156 -8.38 -17.14 16.37
C ILE A 156 -7.01 -17.22 17.04
N ILE A 157 -6.94 -17.02 18.36
CA ILE A 157 -5.70 -17.13 19.14
C ILE A 157 -5.07 -18.53 18.98
N ASP A 158 -5.86 -19.57 19.09
CA ASP A 158 -5.37 -20.96 18.99
C ASP A 158 -4.88 -21.30 17.59
N VAL A 159 -5.60 -20.88 16.56
CA VAL A 159 -5.16 -21.14 15.17
C VAL A 159 -3.89 -20.34 14.83
N VAL A 160 -3.74 -19.13 15.37
CA VAL A 160 -2.50 -18.32 15.19
C VAL A 160 -1.30 -19.05 15.79
N LYS A 161 -1.40 -19.55 17.04
CA LYS A 161 -0.35 -20.35 17.68
C LYS A 161 0.01 -21.57 16.83
N LYS A 162 -1.00 -22.31 16.35
CA LYS A 162 -0.78 -23.49 15.51
C LYS A 162 -0.13 -23.17 14.16
N ILE A 163 -0.49 -22.05 13.52
CA ILE A 163 0.19 -21.60 12.29
C ILE A 163 1.67 -21.33 12.59
N HIS A 164 1.96 -20.63 13.68
CA HIS A 164 3.32 -20.33 14.09
C HIS A 164 4.12 -21.64 14.31
N ASP A 165 3.59 -22.56 15.12
CA ASP A 165 4.30 -23.75 15.56
C ASP A 165 4.41 -24.84 14.47
N GLN A 166 3.34 -25.05 13.69
CA GLN A 166 3.24 -26.18 12.75
C GLN A 166 3.61 -25.78 11.32
N VAL A 167 3.34 -24.53 10.92
CA VAL A 167 3.63 -24.05 9.56
C VAL A 167 4.92 -23.25 9.53
N GLY A 168 5.21 -22.46 10.56
CA GLY A 168 6.42 -21.64 10.63
C GLY A 168 6.45 -20.57 9.54
N ILE A 169 5.37 -19.79 9.41
CA ILE A 169 5.24 -18.61 8.57
C ILE A 169 4.85 -17.42 9.44
N ASP A 170 5.31 -16.23 9.15
CA ASP A 170 4.91 -15.03 9.88
C ASP A 170 3.40 -14.82 9.77
N VAL A 171 2.73 -14.59 10.91
CA VAL A 171 1.28 -14.39 10.95
C VAL A 171 0.97 -12.92 11.19
N CYS A 172 0.07 -12.37 10.38
CA CYS A 172 -0.57 -11.12 10.66
C CYS A 172 -2.11 -11.27 10.65
N CYS A 173 -2.83 -10.29 11.16
CA CYS A 173 -4.28 -10.34 11.17
C CYS A 173 -4.91 -8.98 10.88
N SER A 174 -6.16 -9.03 10.38
CA SER A 174 -7.06 -7.90 10.21
C SER A 174 -8.39 -8.28 10.83
N LEU A 175 -8.68 -7.78 12.03
CA LEU A 175 -9.77 -8.24 12.90
C LEU A 175 -10.75 -7.10 13.27
N GLY A 176 -10.73 -5.99 12.52
CA GLY A 176 -11.54 -4.80 12.83
C GLY A 176 -10.97 -4.01 14.01
N LEU A 177 -11.87 -3.41 14.79
CA LEU A 177 -11.52 -2.62 15.98
C LEU A 177 -11.13 -3.58 17.12
N ILE A 178 -9.86 -3.61 17.48
CA ILE A 178 -9.35 -4.45 18.57
C ILE A 178 -9.06 -3.59 19.81
N THR A 179 -9.25 -4.20 20.99
CA THR A 179 -8.88 -3.58 22.27
C THR A 179 -7.40 -3.77 22.57
N GLU A 180 -6.89 -3.01 23.54
CA GLU A 180 -5.50 -3.16 24.02
C GLU A 180 -5.23 -4.58 24.57
N GLU A 181 -6.18 -5.14 25.33
CA GLU A 181 -6.09 -6.51 25.85
C GLU A 181 -6.01 -7.53 24.70
N GLN A 182 -6.86 -7.37 23.67
CA GLN A 182 -6.83 -8.23 22.50
C GLN A 182 -5.50 -8.11 21.73
N ALA A 183 -4.95 -6.90 21.59
CA ALA A 183 -3.66 -6.68 20.96
C ALA A 183 -2.52 -7.40 21.72
N ILE A 184 -2.49 -7.29 23.05
CA ILE A 184 -1.50 -7.98 23.89
C ILE A 184 -1.60 -9.49 23.69
N ARG A 185 -2.79 -10.05 23.73
CA ARG A 185 -3.03 -11.49 23.56
C ARG A 185 -2.66 -11.99 22.17
N LEU A 186 -2.94 -11.20 21.13
CA LEU A 186 -2.52 -11.50 19.76
C LEU A 186 -0.98 -11.54 19.63
N ARG A 187 -0.29 -10.58 20.24
CA ARG A 187 1.18 -10.60 20.29
C ARG A 187 1.73 -11.85 20.99
N GLU A 188 1.16 -12.19 22.13
CA GLU A 188 1.56 -13.40 22.90
C GLU A 188 1.28 -14.69 22.14
N ALA A 189 0.27 -14.70 21.27
CA ALA A 189 -0.01 -15.82 20.37
C ALA A 189 0.96 -15.92 19.18
N GLY A 190 1.83 -14.90 18.95
CA GLY A 190 2.81 -14.91 17.87
C GLY A 190 2.46 -14.01 16.68
N ILE A 191 1.44 -13.14 16.79
CA ILE A 191 1.18 -12.13 15.76
C ILE A 191 2.32 -11.13 15.70
N THR A 192 2.95 -11.02 14.54
CA THR A 192 4.06 -10.09 14.31
C THR A 192 3.57 -8.74 13.76
N ARG A 193 2.37 -8.70 13.16
CA ARG A 193 1.84 -7.51 12.50
C ARG A 193 0.31 -7.49 12.51
N ILE A 194 -0.28 -6.32 12.72
CA ILE A 194 -1.71 -6.07 12.54
C ILE A 194 -1.90 -5.29 11.24
N HIS A 195 -2.90 -5.70 10.45
CA HIS A 195 -3.34 -4.98 9.26
C HIS A 195 -4.56 -4.14 9.59
N CYS A 196 -4.43 -2.83 9.46
CA CYS A 196 -5.52 -1.86 9.59
C CYS A 196 -5.29 -0.74 8.59
N ASN A 197 -5.95 -0.82 7.43
CA ASN A 197 -5.86 0.24 6.42
C ASN A 197 -6.54 1.52 6.91
N ILE A 198 -5.95 2.66 6.58
CA ILE A 198 -6.63 3.97 6.65
C ILE A 198 -7.56 4.19 5.45
N GLU A 199 -7.51 3.34 4.45
CA GLU A 199 -8.28 3.22 3.21
C GLU A 199 -8.07 4.38 2.23
N THR A 200 -8.07 5.63 2.68
CA THR A 200 -7.85 6.83 1.86
C THR A 200 -7.25 7.96 2.69
N SER A 201 -7.18 9.18 2.16
CA SER A 201 -6.76 10.36 2.92
C SER A 201 -7.75 10.74 4.00
N PRO A 202 -7.32 11.39 5.09
CA PRO A 202 -8.23 11.92 6.12
C PRO A 202 -9.31 12.84 5.55
N SER A 203 -8.96 13.68 4.58
CA SER A 203 -9.92 14.63 3.97
C SER A 203 -10.99 13.95 3.12
N TYR A 204 -10.71 12.76 2.56
CA TYR A 204 -11.67 12.01 1.73
C TYR A 204 -12.39 10.88 2.49
N PHE A 205 -11.93 10.51 3.67
CA PHE A 205 -12.47 9.39 4.44
C PHE A 205 -13.99 9.48 4.69
N PRO A 206 -14.58 10.65 5.02
CA PRO A 206 -16.02 10.76 5.22
C PRO A 206 -16.86 10.40 3.99
N GLU A 207 -16.28 10.50 2.78
CA GLU A 207 -16.95 10.14 1.53
C GLU A 207 -17.05 8.62 1.32
N ILE A 208 -16.25 7.82 2.01
CA ILE A 208 -16.18 6.38 1.79
C ILE A 208 -16.83 5.55 2.88
N CYS A 209 -16.98 6.08 4.09
CA CYS A 209 -17.54 5.38 5.25
C CYS A 209 -18.14 6.35 6.24
N THR A 210 -19.29 5.97 6.86
CA THR A 210 -19.96 6.77 7.89
C THR A 210 -20.11 6.05 9.23
N THR A 211 -19.85 4.74 9.29
CA THR A 211 -20.02 3.91 10.48
C THR A 211 -18.79 3.88 11.39
N HIS A 212 -17.65 4.31 10.91
CA HIS A 212 -16.44 4.58 11.69
C HIS A 212 -15.63 5.73 11.07
N THR A 213 -14.67 6.27 11.81
CA THR A 213 -13.92 7.47 11.47
C THR A 213 -12.45 7.14 11.15
N MET A 214 -11.70 8.14 10.65
CA MET A 214 -10.24 8.05 10.54
C MET A 214 -9.60 7.90 11.92
N GLU A 215 -10.13 8.58 12.95
CA GLU A 215 -9.64 8.47 14.33
C GLU A 215 -9.77 7.04 14.86
N ASP A 216 -10.89 6.35 14.59
CA ASP A 216 -11.03 4.93 14.97
C ASP A 216 -9.91 4.06 14.35
N LYS A 217 -9.48 4.37 13.11
CA LYS A 217 -8.35 3.69 12.46
C LYS A 217 -7.01 4.04 13.10
N GLU A 218 -6.79 5.31 13.40
CA GLU A 218 -5.58 5.78 14.09
C GLU A 218 -5.45 5.15 15.48
N ASP A 219 -6.55 5.04 16.22
CA ASP A 219 -6.59 4.42 17.54
C ASP A 219 -6.18 2.95 17.50
N ILE A 220 -6.64 2.17 16.51
CA ILE A 220 -6.20 0.77 16.32
C ILE A 220 -4.71 0.71 16.02
N ILE A 221 -4.21 1.59 15.12
CA ILE A 221 -2.80 1.65 14.76
C ILE A 221 -1.97 1.93 16.01
N GLN A 222 -2.36 2.91 16.83
CA GLN A 222 -1.66 3.26 18.05
C GLN A 222 -1.76 2.14 19.10
N THR A 223 -2.91 1.50 19.23
CA THR A 223 -3.12 0.35 20.13
C THR A 223 -2.17 -0.79 19.80
N ALA A 224 -2.07 -1.15 18.52
CA ALA A 224 -1.14 -2.17 18.06
C ALA A 224 0.32 -1.77 18.32
N GLN A 225 0.71 -0.52 18.02
CA GLN A 225 2.06 -0.01 18.27
C GLN A 225 2.41 0.01 19.77
N LYS A 226 1.50 0.43 20.64
CA LYS A 226 1.68 0.38 22.10
C LYS A 226 1.84 -1.05 22.62
N ALA A 227 1.13 -2.00 22.04
CA ALA A 227 1.30 -3.42 22.35
C ALA A 227 2.62 -4.01 21.80
N GLY A 228 3.44 -3.26 21.09
CA GLY A 228 4.69 -3.72 20.47
C GLY A 228 4.49 -4.54 19.20
N ILE A 229 3.33 -4.43 18.55
CA ILE A 229 3.03 -5.10 17.28
C ILE A 229 3.27 -4.10 16.14
N ARG A 230 3.96 -4.52 15.09
CA ARG A 230 4.12 -3.71 13.88
C ARG A 230 2.78 -3.55 13.15
N VAL A 231 2.63 -2.47 12.38
CA VAL A 231 1.40 -2.19 11.67
C VAL A 231 1.62 -2.24 10.16
N CYS A 232 0.67 -2.87 9.46
CA CYS A 232 0.51 -2.83 8.03
C CYS A 232 -0.72 -1.95 7.74
N SER A 233 -0.50 -0.77 7.20
CA SER A 233 -1.58 0.18 6.88
C SER A 233 -1.30 0.86 5.55
N GLY A 234 -2.31 0.93 4.74
CA GLY A 234 -2.29 1.56 3.42
C GLY A 234 -3.70 1.97 3.04
N GLY A 235 -4.02 1.88 1.76
CA GLY A 235 -5.33 2.29 1.29
C GLY A 235 -5.65 1.75 -0.08
N ILE A 236 -6.71 2.34 -0.65
CA ILE A 236 -7.24 2.03 -1.97
C ILE A 236 -7.21 3.32 -2.78
N ILE A 237 -6.66 3.27 -3.97
CA ILE A 237 -6.73 4.37 -4.93
C ILE A 237 -7.80 4.10 -5.99
N GLY A 238 -8.43 5.16 -6.50
CA GLY A 238 -9.54 5.08 -7.47
C GLY A 238 -10.91 5.06 -6.83
N LEU A 239 -11.03 5.44 -5.55
CA LEU A 239 -12.33 5.59 -4.86
C LEU A 239 -13.09 6.84 -5.28
N GLY A 240 -12.43 7.78 -5.99
CA GLY A 240 -12.94 9.11 -6.38
C GLY A 240 -12.12 10.25 -5.76
N GLU A 241 -11.10 9.90 -4.99
CA GLU A 241 -10.13 10.84 -4.44
C GLU A 241 -9.30 11.52 -5.53
N ASP A 242 -8.90 12.76 -5.31
CA ASP A 242 -8.00 13.48 -6.21
C ASP A 242 -6.50 13.15 -5.95
N LEU A 243 -5.63 13.72 -6.79
CA LEU A 243 -4.18 13.48 -6.69
C LEU A 243 -3.57 14.07 -5.41
N ASP A 244 -4.09 15.20 -4.91
CA ASP A 244 -3.60 15.82 -3.67
C ASP A 244 -4.02 14.99 -2.45
N GLN A 245 -5.19 14.36 -2.50
CA GLN A 245 -5.66 13.43 -1.48
C GLN A 245 -4.81 12.14 -1.46
N ARG A 246 -4.33 11.63 -2.60
CA ARG A 246 -3.36 10.52 -2.61
C ARG A 246 -2.03 10.90 -1.99
N VAL A 247 -1.55 12.11 -2.25
CA VAL A 247 -0.35 12.65 -1.59
C VAL A 247 -0.60 12.80 -0.08
N GLU A 248 -1.76 13.34 0.31
CA GLU A 248 -2.15 13.44 1.72
C GLU A 248 -2.12 12.07 2.40
N MET A 249 -2.67 11.02 1.78
CA MET A 249 -2.64 9.66 2.30
C MET A 249 -1.20 9.17 2.54
N ALA A 250 -0.28 9.41 1.61
CA ALA A 250 1.12 9.01 1.77
C ALA A 250 1.79 9.72 2.96
N PHE A 251 1.57 11.03 3.11
CA PHE A 251 2.11 11.80 4.24
C PHE A 251 1.43 11.45 5.57
N HIS A 252 0.16 11.08 5.54
CA HIS A 252 -0.54 10.64 6.74
C HIS A 252 0.01 9.29 7.25
N LEU A 253 0.25 8.33 6.36
CA LEU A 253 0.93 7.08 6.70
C LEU A 253 2.35 7.30 7.25
N LYS A 254 3.07 8.29 6.71
CA LYS A 254 4.37 8.71 7.24
C LYS A 254 4.26 9.25 8.66
N LYS A 255 3.27 10.11 8.94
CA LYS A 255 2.97 10.67 10.27
C LYS A 255 2.66 9.57 11.29
N LEU A 256 1.96 8.52 10.86
CA LEU A 256 1.61 7.36 11.69
C LEU A 256 2.77 6.36 11.87
N HIS A 257 3.95 6.64 11.32
CA HIS A 257 5.13 5.77 11.37
C HIS A 257 4.86 4.35 10.83
N ILE A 258 4.13 4.26 9.72
CA ILE A 258 3.81 2.97 9.09
C ILE A 258 5.02 2.46 8.31
N ASP A 259 5.44 1.24 8.61
CA ASP A 259 6.58 0.56 7.99
C ASP A 259 6.18 -0.43 6.86
N SER A 260 4.90 -0.71 6.70
CA SER A 260 4.37 -1.62 5.68
C SER A 260 3.08 -1.08 5.08
N VAL A 261 3.12 -0.77 3.80
CA VAL A 261 2.06 -0.03 3.10
C VAL A 261 1.54 -0.85 1.91
N PRO A 262 0.41 -1.55 2.06
CA PRO A 262 -0.30 -2.15 0.93
C PRO A 262 -1.08 -1.06 0.18
N LEU A 263 -0.89 -1.01 -1.12
CA LEU A 263 -1.66 -0.16 -2.03
C LEU A 263 -2.57 -1.04 -2.88
N ASN A 264 -3.86 -0.90 -2.63
CA ASN A 264 -4.91 -1.49 -3.42
C ASN A 264 -5.35 -0.52 -4.51
N ILE A 265 -5.90 -1.06 -5.57
CA ILE A 265 -6.53 -0.27 -6.63
C ILE A 265 -7.99 -0.72 -6.68
N LEU A 266 -8.92 0.21 -6.70
CA LEU A 266 -10.33 -0.14 -6.72
C LEU A 266 -10.62 -1.12 -7.88
N ASN A 267 -11.20 -2.25 -7.53
CA ASN A 267 -11.86 -3.14 -8.46
C ASN A 267 -13.36 -3.07 -8.17
N PRO A 268 -14.14 -2.30 -8.95
CA PRO A 268 -15.55 -2.06 -8.67
C PRO A 268 -16.33 -3.37 -8.61
N VAL A 269 -17.07 -3.57 -7.50
CA VAL A 269 -17.89 -4.78 -7.29
C VAL A 269 -19.36 -4.42 -7.44
N GLU A 270 -20.10 -5.19 -8.23
CA GLU A 270 -21.52 -5.01 -8.42
C GLU A 270 -22.27 -5.05 -7.09
N GLY A 271 -23.22 -4.12 -6.92
CA GLY A 271 -23.98 -3.95 -5.69
C GLY A 271 -23.36 -3.04 -4.66
N THR A 272 -22.09 -2.61 -4.83
CA THR A 272 -21.47 -1.56 -3.99
C THR A 272 -21.75 -0.17 -4.56
N PRO A 273 -21.78 0.91 -3.72
CA PRO A 273 -21.94 2.27 -4.22
C PRO A 273 -20.88 2.70 -5.25
N PHE A 274 -19.66 2.18 -5.16
CA PHE A 274 -18.56 2.52 -6.07
C PHE A 274 -18.47 1.61 -7.31
N TYR A 275 -19.50 0.81 -7.59
CA TYR A 275 -19.53 -0.06 -8.77
C TYR A 275 -19.36 0.70 -10.09
N THR A 276 -19.89 1.94 -10.17
CA THR A 276 -19.82 2.77 -11.37
C THR A 276 -18.56 3.62 -11.48
N ASN A 277 -17.64 3.55 -10.52
CA ASN A 277 -16.40 4.30 -10.59
C ASN A 277 -15.54 3.80 -11.76
N GLU A 278 -14.98 4.73 -12.52
CA GLU A 278 -14.07 4.42 -13.61
C GLU A 278 -12.75 3.86 -13.07
N ARG A 279 -12.19 2.89 -13.79
CA ARG A 279 -10.87 2.35 -13.46
C ARG A 279 -9.78 3.35 -13.81
N LEU A 280 -8.78 3.43 -12.94
CA LEU A 280 -7.61 4.27 -13.16
C LEU A 280 -6.79 3.80 -14.38
N ALA A 281 -6.18 4.74 -15.08
CA ALA A 281 -5.20 4.43 -16.09
C ALA A 281 -3.95 3.79 -15.46
N PRO A 282 -3.34 2.76 -16.08
CA PRO A 282 -2.17 2.08 -15.48
C PRO A 282 -1.00 3.00 -15.17
N LEU A 283 -0.71 4.00 -16.01
CA LEU A 283 0.38 4.96 -15.76
C LEU A 283 0.08 5.85 -14.55
N GLU A 284 -1.17 6.23 -14.33
CA GLU A 284 -1.59 6.99 -13.15
C GLU A 284 -1.39 6.19 -11.86
N VAL A 285 -1.75 4.90 -11.87
CA VAL A 285 -1.47 3.98 -10.76
C VAL A 285 0.02 3.89 -10.48
N LEU A 286 0.84 3.72 -11.52
CA LEU A 286 2.29 3.59 -11.38
C LEU A 286 2.93 4.88 -10.85
N ARG A 287 2.50 6.06 -11.31
CA ARG A 287 2.94 7.35 -10.76
C ARG A 287 2.61 7.47 -9.27
N THR A 288 1.40 7.10 -8.88
CA THR A 288 1.02 7.08 -7.47
C THR A 288 1.95 6.18 -6.65
N PHE A 289 2.24 4.97 -7.12
CA PHE A 289 3.16 4.03 -6.45
C PHE A 289 4.57 4.61 -6.32
N ALA A 290 5.08 5.23 -7.38
CA ALA A 290 6.38 5.88 -7.36
C ALA A 290 6.43 7.02 -6.32
N VAL A 291 5.42 7.88 -6.27
CA VAL A 291 5.35 8.99 -5.31
C VAL A 291 5.30 8.47 -3.86
N PHE A 292 4.57 7.39 -3.60
CA PHE A 292 4.61 6.75 -2.28
C PHE A 292 6.03 6.31 -1.90
N ARG A 293 6.84 5.81 -2.84
CA ARG A 293 8.25 5.49 -2.58
C ARG A 293 9.09 6.72 -2.27
N PHE A 294 8.87 7.85 -2.95
CA PHE A 294 9.56 9.10 -2.62
C PHE A 294 9.22 9.62 -1.23
N VAL A 295 7.95 9.52 -0.81
CA VAL A 295 7.47 9.97 0.52
C VAL A 295 7.89 9.00 1.63
N LEU A 296 7.91 7.70 1.34
CA LEU A 296 8.15 6.60 2.28
C LEU A 296 9.35 5.73 1.83
N PRO A 297 10.57 6.30 1.80
CA PRO A 297 11.71 5.65 1.16
C PRO A 297 12.11 4.31 1.81
N LYS A 298 11.85 4.13 3.09
CA LYS A 298 12.24 2.92 3.86
C LYS A 298 11.11 1.91 4.02
N ALA A 299 9.86 2.26 3.69
CA ALA A 299 8.72 1.39 3.93
C ALA A 299 8.71 0.17 3.00
N LEU A 300 8.15 -0.93 3.49
CA LEU A 300 7.72 -2.04 2.66
C LEU A 300 6.43 -1.63 1.93
N ILE A 301 6.53 -1.24 0.67
CA ILE A 301 5.38 -0.87 -0.14
C ILE A 301 5.04 -2.01 -1.09
N ARG A 302 3.78 -2.47 -1.06
CA ARG A 302 3.32 -3.58 -1.90
C ARG A 302 2.09 -3.21 -2.71
N THR A 303 1.98 -3.75 -3.90
CA THR A 303 0.71 -3.79 -4.61
C THR A 303 -0.13 -4.97 -4.12
N ALA A 304 -1.42 -4.75 -3.96
CA ALA A 304 -2.35 -5.71 -3.38
C ALA A 304 -3.58 -5.89 -4.30
N GLY A 305 -4.79 -5.80 -3.77
CA GLY A 305 -6.01 -6.03 -4.53
C GLY A 305 -6.16 -5.09 -5.74
N GLY A 306 -6.77 -5.60 -6.81
CA GLY A 306 -7.08 -4.85 -8.02
C GLY A 306 -5.92 -4.68 -9.02
N ARG A 307 -4.70 -5.16 -8.71
CA ARG A 307 -3.54 -4.97 -9.59
C ARG A 307 -3.69 -5.61 -10.97
N GLU A 308 -4.30 -6.79 -11.04
CA GLU A 308 -4.45 -7.53 -12.29
C GLU A 308 -5.31 -6.77 -13.30
N VAL A 309 -6.45 -6.27 -12.83
CA VAL A 309 -7.43 -5.60 -13.68
C VAL A 309 -7.07 -4.16 -14.04
N ASN A 310 -6.29 -3.48 -13.17
CA ASN A 310 -5.91 -2.09 -13.37
C ASN A 310 -4.53 -1.93 -14.03
N LEU A 311 -3.52 -2.72 -13.64
CA LEU A 311 -2.18 -2.66 -14.25
C LEU A 311 -2.06 -3.49 -15.52
N ARG A 312 -2.90 -4.52 -15.68
CA ARG A 312 -2.91 -5.37 -16.89
C ARG A 312 -1.51 -5.92 -17.20
N SER A 313 -0.95 -5.61 -18.38
CA SER A 313 0.41 -6.00 -18.80
C SER A 313 1.52 -5.24 -18.06
N LEU A 314 1.22 -4.14 -17.36
CA LEU A 314 2.22 -3.30 -16.70
C LEU A 314 2.51 -3.70 -15.24
N GLN A 315 2.10 -4.89 -14.78
CA GLN A 315 2.30 -5.31 -13.38
C GLN A 315 3.77 -5.33 -12.95
N ALA A 316 4.68 -5.75 -13.84
CA ALA A 316 6.12 -5.73 -13.58
C ALA A 316 6.66 -4.31 -13.28
N HIS A 317 6.07 -3.29 -13.91
CA HIS A 317 6.46 -1.90 -13.72
C HIS A 317 6.17 -1.38 -12.29
N ALA A 318 5.24 -1.98 -11.56
CA ALA A 318 5.03 -1.65 -10.15
C ALA A 318 6.29 -1.98 -9.33
N LEU A 319 6.89 -3.16 -9.55
CA LEU A 319 8.11 -3.57 -8.86
C LEU A 319 9.33 -2.79 -9.34
N SER A 320 9.49 -2.55 -10.66
CA SER A 320 10.57 -1.73 -11.20
C SER A 320 10.34 -0.23 -11.02
N GLY A 321 9.17 0.17 -10.51
CA GLY A 321 8.78 1.54 -10.17
C GLY A 321 8.78 1.86 -8.68
N GLY A 322 9.56 1.10 -7.88
CA GLY A 322 9.79 1.43 -6.47
C GLY A 322 9.10 0.53 -5.45
N LEU A 323 8.25 -0.41 -5.85
CA LEU A 323 7.65 -1.35 -4.90
C LEU A 323 8.62 -2.51 -4.57
N ASN A 324 8.48 -3.04 -3.35
CA ASN A 324 9.26 -4.15 -2.84
C ASN A 324 8.42 -5.27 -2.22
N GLY A 325 7.12 -5.28 -2.51
CA GLY A 325 6.22 -6.35 -2.08
C GLY A 325 5.06 -6.54 -3.04
N ILE A 326 4.49 -7.74 -3.03
CA ILE A 326 3.25 -8.10 -3.72
C ILE A 326 2.39 -9.01 -2.86
N MET A 327 1.08 -8.89 -3.01
CA MET A 327 0.15 -9.88 -2.50
C MET A 327 0.00 -10.99 -3.55
N VAL A 328 0.19 -12.24 -3.14
CA VAL A 328 0.14 -13.43 -4.02
C VAL A 328 -1.07 -14.30 -3.70
N GLY A 329 -1.56 -15.01 -4.70
CA GLY A 329 -2.75 -15.85 -4.57
C GLY A 329 -4.05 -15.07 -4.66
N GLY A 330 -5.11 -15.57 -3.99
CA GLY A 330 -6.42 -14.93 -4.01
C GLY A 330 -6.54 -13.73 -3.07
N TYR A 331 -7.57 -12.93 -3.30
CA TYR A 331 -8.00 -11.83 -2.43
C TYR A 331 -9.21 -12.24 -1.59
N LEU A 332 -9.82 -11.31 -0.85
CA LEU A 332 -10.92 -11.64 0.07
C LEU A 332 -12.16 -12.18 -0.65
N THR A 333 -12.58 -11.52 -1.72
CA THR A 333 -13.80 -11.82 -2.47
C THR A 333 -13.57 -12.02 -3.97
N THR A 334 -12.34 -11.84 -4.44
CA THR A 334 -11.96 -11.99 -5.84
C THR A 334 -10.77 -12.92 -5.99
N GLY A 335 -10.67 -13.59 -7.14
CA GLY A 335 -9.49 -14.36 -7.49
C GLY A 335 -8.27 -13.46 -7.71
N GLY A 336 -7.09 -14.03 -7.54
CA GLY A 336 -5.82 -13.38 -7.85
C GLY A 336 -5.03 -14.14 -8.91
N ARG A 337 -3.83 -13.66 -9.18
CA ARG A 337 -2.92 -14.27 -10.14
C ARG A 337 -2.28 -15.55 -9.56
N ASN A 338 -1.89 -16.47 -10.45
CA ASN A 338 -1.14 -17.66 -10.05
C ASN A 338 0.22 -17.25 -9.41
N PRO A 339 0.54 -17.68 -8.18
CA PRO A 339 1.80 -17.32 -7.53
C PRO A 339 3.06 -17.69 -8.30
N ARG A 340 3.01 -18.72 -9.16
CA ARG A 340 4.15 -19.09 -10.03
C ARG A 340 4.44 -18.03 -11.08
N GLU A 341 3.40 -17.38 -11.62
CA GLU A 341 3.57 -16.28 -12.57
C GLU A 341 4.16 -15.05 -11.90
N ASP A 342 3.78 -14.79 -10.65
CA ASP A 342 4.37 -13.71 -9.85
C ASP A 342 5.84 -13.99 -9.55
N LEU A 343 6.19 -15.23 -9.24
CA LEU A 343 7.57 -15.64 -9.04
C LEU A 343 8.40 -15.48 -10.33
N THR A 344 7.85 -15.91 -11.47
CA THR A 344 8.48 -15.71 -12.78
C THR A 344 8.74 -14.24 -13.03
N MET A 345 7.74 -13.39 -12.86
CA MET A 345 7.86 -11.94 -13.03
C MET A 345 8.96 -11.32 -12.14
N VAL A 346 9.07 -11.76 -10.89
CA VAL A 346 10.12 -11.28 -9.96
C VAL A 346 11.51 -11.74 -10.43
N ASN A 347 11.65 -12.98 -10.88
CA ASN A 347 12.91 -13.51 -11.40
C ASN A 347 13.34 -12.82 -12.71
N ASP A 348 12.40 -12.55 -13.62
CA ASP A 348 12.63 -11.84 -14.89
C ASP A 348 13.12 -10.40 -14.65
N LEU A 349 12.73 -9.79 -13.52
CA LEU A 349 13.25 -8.49 -13.07
C LEU A 349 14.65 -8.59 -12.41
N GLY A 350 15.26 -9.76 -12.35
CA GLY A 350 16.54 -9.97 -11.64
C GLY A 350 16.43 -9.78 -10.13
N ARG A 351 15.23 -9.96 -9.56
CA ARG A 351 14.96 -9.77 -8.12
C ARG A 351 14.81 -11.11 -7.42
N SER A 352 15.04 -11.13 -6.12
CA SER A 352 14.91 -12.32 -5.29
C SER A 352 13.61 -12.28 -4.46
N ARG A 353 13.11 -13.48 -4.18
CA ARG A 353 12.04 -13.69 -3.21
C ARG A 353 12.65 -13.99 -1.85
N THR A 354 13.06 -12.98 -1.14
CA THR A 354 13.55 -13.10 0.23
C THR A 354 12.86 -12.04 1.08
N GLN A 355 12.81 -12.28 2.38
CA GLN A 355 12.23 -11.30 3.28
C GLN A 355 13.10 -10.03 3.29
N PRO A 356 12.53 -8.83 3.03
CA PRO A 356 13.27 -7.60 3.18
C PRO A 356 13.81 -7.46 4.60
N GLN A 357 15.03 -6.98 4.76
CA GLN A 357 15.53 -6.56 6.06
C GLN A 357 14.81 -5.24 6.42
N LEU A 358 13.91 -5.29 7.39
CA LEU A 358 13.21 -4.14 7.96
C LEU A 358 13.95 -3.65 9.20
#